data_a7bf05e08b3519584e902b3affda8ca9
#
_entry.id   a7bf05e08b3519584e902b3affda8ca9
#
_cell.length_a   1.000
_cell.length_b   1.000
_cell.length_c   1.000
_cell.angle_alpha   90.00
_cell.angle_beta   90.00
_cell.angle_gamma   90.00
#
_symmetry.space_group_name_H-M   'P 1'
#
loop_
_entity.id
_entity.type
_entity.pdbx_description
1 polymer ?
#
loop_
_entity_poly.entity_id
_entity_poly.type
_entity_poly.pdbx_seq_one_letter_code
_entity_poly.pdbx_strand_id
1 'polypeptide(L)'
;QAVVRDIDLTIAAGERVAFVGPSGSGKSTLAALVPRFYDVQAGTVSVGGVDVRELRLASLRGDIGVVFEESFLFSDSVRANIAYGRPDATEEEIVAAATVAAADEFISALPRGYDTVVGERGLSLSGGQRQRIAIARAILSRPGILILDDATSAIDARTEESIHEALRGELGTKTVLLVAHRESTLRLADRIVVLDHGSIAEQGTHEELM
;
A
#
# COMPACT_ATOMS: atom_id res chain seq x y z
N GLN A 1 -13.01 -11.74 20.00
CA GLN A 1 -13.51 -10.36 20.20
C GLN A 1 -13.33 -9.64 18.86
N ALA A 2 -14.34 -8.86 18.40
CA ALA A 2 -14.25 -8.08 17.17
C ALA A 2 -13.15 -7.01 17.33
N VAL A 3 -12.29 -6.88 16.32
CA VAL A 3 -11.18 -5.91 16.30
C VAL A 3 -11.70 -4.54 15.83
N VAL A 4 -12.60 -4.53 14.85
CA VAL A 4 -13.29 -3.32 14.36
C VAL A 4 -14.80 -3.51 14.50
N ARG A 5 -15.52 -2.43 14.84
CA ARG A 5 -16.97 -2.44 15.09
C ARG A 5 -17.58 -1.08 14.78
N ASP A 6 -18.84 -1.12 14.36
CA ASP A 6 -19.64 0.08 14.11
C ASP A 6 -18.94 1.10 13.19
N ILE A 7 -18.27 0.56 12.14
CA ILE A 7 -17.62 1.37 11.11
C ILE A 7 -18.64 1.70 10.03
N ASP A 8 -18.96 2.98 9.88
CA ASP A 8 -19.70 3.52 8.75
C ASP A 8 -18.79 4.52 8.02
N LEU A 9 -18.23 4.08 6.89
CA LEU A 9 -17.22 4.83 6.15
C LEU A 9 -17.43 4.65 4.64
N THR A 10 -17.60 5.75 3.95
CA THR A 10 -17.59 5.80 2.50
C THR A 10 -16.33 6.51 2.01
N ILE A 11 -15.64 5.93 1.06
CA ILE A 11 -14.46 6.49 0.40
C ILE A 11 -14.79 6.68 -1.07
N ALA A 12 -14.65 7.90 -1.56
CA ALA A 12 -14.93 8.22 -2.95
C ALA A 12 -13.85 7.65 -3.88
N ALA A 13 -14.22 7.38 -5.13
CA ALA A 13 -13.24 6.98 -6.15
C ALA A 13 -12.21 8.10 -6.34
N GLY A 14 -10.94 7.74 -6.30
CA GLY A 14 -9.82 8.69 -6.40
C GLY A 14 -9.48 9.41 -5.10
N GLU A 15 -10.21 9.16 -4.00
CA GLU A 15 -9.92 9.74 -2.70
C GLU A 15 -8.74 9.04 -2.02
N ARG A 16 -7.90 9.82 -1.35
CA ARG A 16 -6.78 9.33 -0.54
C ARG A 16 -7.13 9.49 0.94
N VAL A 17 -7.33 8.36 1.63
CA VAL A 17 -7.74 8.35 3.04
C VAL A 17 -6.64 7.76 3.90
N ALA A 18 -6.26 8.48 4.96
CA ALA A 18 -5.33 7.99 5.97
C ALA A 18 -6.06 7.50 7.22
N PHE A 19 -5.75 6.30 7.64
CA PHE A 19 -6.15 5.74 8.92
C PHE A 19 -5.07 5.99 9.96
N VAL A 20 -5.43 6.66 11.05
CA VAL A 20 -4.54 6.95 12.18
C VAL A 20 -5.16 6.46 13.48
N GLY A 21 -4.35 6.36 14.52
CA GLY A 21 -4.78 5.94 15.85
C GLY A 21 -3.74 5.10 16.56
N PRO A 22 -3.94 4.75 17.82
CA PRO A 22 -3.02 3.92 18.61
C PRO A 22 -2.74 2.56 17.98
N SER A 23 -1.60 1.93 18.34
CA SER A 23 -1.35 0.54 17.97
C SER A 23 -2.49 -0.35 18.49
N GLY A 24 -2.95 -1.28 17.65
CA GLY A 24 -4.08 -2.16 17.99
C GLY A 24 -5.48 -1.53 17.83
N SER A 25 -5.61 -0.28 17.37
CA SER A 25 -6.92 0.34 17.12
C SER A 25 -7.71 -0.25 15.95
N GLY A 26 -7.11 -1.14 15.14
CA GLY A 26 -7.79 -1.84 14.05
C GLY A 26 -7.49 -1.33 12.63
N LYS A 27 -6.57 -0.37 12.46
CA LYS A 27 -6.23 0.25 11.16
C LYS A 27 -5.91 -0.77 10.06
N SER A 28 -4.89 -1.60 10.28
CA SER A 28 -4.48 -2.64 9.32
C SER A 28 -5.57 -3.70 9.11
N THR A 29 -6.36 -4.01 10.16
CA THR A 29 -7.50 -4.92 10.04
C THR A 29 -8.56 -4.33 9.13
N LEU A 30 -8.90 -3.03 9.29
CA LEU A 30 -9.87 -2.34 8.46
C LEU A 30 -9.41 -2.31 6.99
N ALA A 31 -8.15 -1.96 6.74
CA ALA A 31 -7.56 -1.99 5.40
C ALA A 31 -7.58 -3.40 4.78
N ALA A 32 -7.35 -4.45 5.58
CA ALA A 32 -7.33 -5.85 5.14
C ALA A 32 -8.71 -6.43 4.79
N LEU A 33 -9.81 -5.76 5.20
CA LEU A 33 -11.17 -6.16 4.79
C LEU A 33 -11.43 -5.84 3.31
N VAL A 34 -10.83 -4.80 2.75
CA VAL A 34 -11.06 -4.38 1.35
C VAL A 34 -10.62 -5.45 0.34
N PRO A 35 -9.39 -6.03 0.40
CA PRO A 35 -8.98 -7.14 -0.44
C PRO A 35 -9.57 -8.50 0.01
N ARG A 36 -10.49 -8.46 0.98
CA ARG A 36 -11.12 -9.65 1.56
C ARG A 36 -10.09 -10.68 2.07
N PHE A 37 -9.11 -10.22 2.87
CA PHE A 37 -8.26 -11.15 3.61
C PHE A 37 -9.01 -11.75 4.80
N TYR A 38 -10.04 -11.06 5.27
CA TYR A 38 -10.99 -11.51 6.28
C TYR A 38 -12.41 -11.16 5.83
N ASP A 39 -13.38 -12.02 6.15
CA ASP A 39 -14.80 -11.71 6.00
C ASP A 39 -15.32 -10.99 7.27
N VAL A 40 -16.22 -10.01 7.08
CA VAL A 40 -16.90 -9.37 8.19
C VAL A 40 -17.90 -10.32 8.86
N GLN A 41 -18.01 -10.26 10.19
CA GLN A 41 -18.99 -11.02 10.97
C GLN A 41 -20.39 -10.42 10.88
N ALA A 42 -20.48 -9.10 10.71
CA ALA A 42 -21.71 -8.35 10.53
C ALA A 42 -21.44 -7.14 9.62
N GLY A 43 -22.46 -6.64 8.97
CA GLY A 43 -22.35 -5.55 8.01
C GLY A 43 -21.79 -6.00 6.66
N THR A 44 -21.31 -5.03 5.88
CA THR A 44 -20.83 -5.22 4.51
C THR A 44 -19.59 -4.39 4.23
N VAL A 45 -18.72 -4.90 3.35
CA VAL A 45 -17.66 -4.12 2.71
C VAL A 45 -17.93 -4.16 1.22
N SER A 46 -18.01 -3.00 0.58
CA SER A 46 -18.33 -2.90 -0.85
C SER A 46 -17.22 -2.19 -1.62
N VAL A 47 -16.93 -2.66 -2.82
CA VAL A 47 -16.04 -2.02 -3.79
C VAL A 47 -16.83 -1.79 -5.07
N GLY A 48 -16.86 -0.53 -5.55
CA GLY A 48 -17.67 -0.17 -6.71
C GLY A 48 -19.18 -0.42 -6.53
N GLY A 49 -19.68 -0.35 -5.28
CA GLY A 49 -21.09 -0.61 -4.94
C GLY A 49 -21.46 -2.09 -4.82
N VAL A 50 -20.52 -3.02 -5.03
CA VAL A 50 -20.75 -4.47 -4.93
C VAL A 50 -20.08 -5.00 -3.66
N ASP A 51 -20.80 -5.81 -2.88
CA ASP A 51 -20.24 -6.48 -1.70
C ASP A 51 -19.04 -7.35 -2.12
N VAL A 52 -17.92 -7.21 -1.42
CA VAL A 52 -16.69 -7.97 -1.75
C VAL A 52 -16.90 -9.48 -1.71
N ARG A 53 -17.92 -9.96 -0.99
CA ARG A 53 -18.29 -11.39 -0.92
C ARG A 53 -18.92 -11.91 -2.20
N GLU A 54 -19.49 -11.02 -3.01
CA GLU A 54 -20.10 -11.34 -4.31
C GLU A 54 -19.09 -11.26 -5.46
N LEU A 55 -17.92 -10.63 -5.22
CA LEU A 55 -16.87 -10.51 -6.22
C LEU A 55 -16.00 -11.75 -6.30
N ARG A 56 -15.53 -12.08 -7.50
CA ARG A 56 -14.47 -13.08 -7.68
C ARG A 56 -13.19 -12.57 -7.07
N LEU A 57 -12.58 -13.34 -6.15
CA LEU A 57 -11.35 -12.93 -5.45
C LEU A 57 -10.21 -12.54 -6.40
N ALA A 58 -10.05 -13.25 -7.52
CA ALA A 58 -9.03 -12.92 -8.51
C ALA A 58 -9.26 -11.53 -9.13
N SER A 59 -10.51 -11.18 -9.44
CA SER A 59 -10.87 -9.86 -9.99
C SER A 59 -10.70 -8.76 -8.94
N LEU A 60 -11.21 -8.98 -7.72
CA LEU A 60 -11.09 -8.03 -6.62
C LEU A 60 -9.62 -7.73 -6.31
N ARG A 61 -8.81 -8.78 -6.09
CA ARG A 61 -7.39 -8.64 -5.72
C ARG A 61 -6.51 -8.21 -6.87
N GLY A 62 -6.92 -8.45 -8.12
CA GLY A 62 -6.23 -7.96 -9.31
C GLY A 62 -6.30 -6.44 -9.46
N ASP A 63 -7.34 -5.80 -8.92
CA ASP A 63 -7.53 -4.35 -8.94
C ASP A 63 -7.06 -3.65 -7.65
N ILE A 64 -6.52 -4.39 -6.69
CA ILE A 64 -6.03 -3.87 -5.41
C ILE A 64 -4.54 -4.15 -5.26
N GLY A 65 -3.73 -3.11 -5.21
CA GLY A 65 -2.33 -3.19 -4.81
C GLY A 65 -2.19 -3.05 -3.30
N VAL A 66 -1.42 -3.92 -2.66
CA VAL A 66 -1.18 -3.85 -1.21
C VAL A 66 0.32 -3.87 -0.94
N VAL A 67 0.78 -2.91 -0.14
CA VAL A 67 2.13 -2.88 0.42
C VAL A 67 2.00 -2.95 1.93
N PHE A 68 2.56 -3.99 2.53
CA PHE A 68 2.58 -4.20 3.98
C PHE A 68 3.84 -3.61 4.62
N GLU A 69 3.79 -3.32 5.90
CA GLU A 69 4.93 -2.95 6.73
C GLU A 69 6.07 -3.96 6.58
N GLU A 70 5.77 -5.25 6.78
CA GLU A 70 6.70 -6.34 6.51
C GLU A 70 6.59 -6.80 5.06
N SER A 71 7.38 -6.16 4.19
CA SER A 71 7.37 -6.47 2.76
C SER A 71 8.07 -7.79 2.46
N PHE A 72 7.30 -8.76 1.96
CA PHE A 72 7.78 -10.06 1.52
C PHE A 72 8.31 -10.01 0.08
N LEU A 73 9.48 -10.61 -0.13
CA LEU A 73 10.04 -10.85 -1.46
C LEU A 73 10.22 -12.36 -1.70
N PHE A 74 9.95 -12.79 -2.92
CA PHE A 74 10.18 -14.16 -3.35
C PHE A 74 11.67 -14.40 -3.60
N SER A 75 12.13 -15.64 -3.43
CA SER A 75 13.50 -16.07 -3.77
C SER A 75 13.66 -16.16 -5.27
N ASP A 76 13.69 -15.00 -5.94
CA ASP A 76 13.78 -14.81 -7.37
C ASP A 76 14.54 -13.51 -7.65
N SER A 77 14.72 -13.13 -8.91
CA SER A 77 15.33 -11.87 -9.31
C SER A 77 14.52 -10.65 -8.80
N VAL A 78 15.18 -9.51 -8.65
CA VAL A 78 14.51 -8.24 -8.35
C VAL A 78 13.45 -7.93 -9.39
N ARG A 79 13.78 -8.13 -10.69
CA ARG A 79 12.86 -8.01 -11.82
C ARG A 79 11.59 -8.83 -11.62
N ALA A 80 11.73 -10.13 -11.36
CA ALA A 80 10.59 -11.03 -11.16
C ALA A 80 9.76 -10.62 -9.92
N ASN A 81 10.40 -10.11 -8.89
CA ASN A 81 9.72 -9.58 -7.73
C ASN A 81 8.89 -8.35 -8.04
N ILE A 82 9.40 -7.40 -8.83
CA ILE A 82 8.65 -6.20 -9.24
C ILE A 82 7.52 -6.59 -10.19
N ALA A 83 7.80 -7.44 -11.19
CA ALA A 83 6.85 -7.87 -12.20
C ALA A 83 5.85 -8.95 -11.74
N TYR A 84 5.87 -9.35 -10.46
CA TYR A 84 5.07 -10.48 -9.96
C TYR A 84 3.57 -10.38 -10.27
N GLY A 85 2.99 -9.20 -10.12
CA GLY A 85 1.56 -8.94 -10.40
C GLY A 85 1.26 -8.69 -11.89
N ARG A 86 2.31 -8.49 -12.72
CA ARG A 86 2.21 -8.18 -14.14
C ARG A 86 3.43 -8.74 -14.88
N PRO A 87 3.46 -10.07 -15.12
CA PRO A 87 4.63 -10.74 -15.69
C PRO A 87 4.98 -10.37 -17.14
N ASP A 88 4.03 -9.76 -17.86
CA ASP A 88 4.14 -9.26 -19.23
C ASP A 88 4.61 -7.79 -19.32
N ALA A 89 4.96 -7.18 -18.20
CA ALA A 89 5.48 -5.80 -18.17
C ALA A 89 6.81 -5.70 -18.92
N THR A 90 6.98 -4.60 -19.67
CA THR A 90 8.24 -4.34 -20.37
C THR A 90 9.33 -3.90 -19.37
N GLU A 91 10.58 -3.95 -19.83
CA GLU A 91 11.72 -3.47 -19.04
C GLU A 91 11.55 -2.01 -18.62
N GLU A 92 11.12 -1.16 -19.55
CA GLU A 92 10.91 0.25 -19.32
C GLU A 92 9.83 0.50 -18.25
N GLU A 93 8.76 -0.31 -18.24
CA GLU A 93 7.71 -0.21 -17.25
C GLU A 93 8.21 -0.63 -15.86
N ILE A 94 9.04 -1.68 -15.79
CA ILE A 94 9.64 -2.16 -14.53
C ILE A 94 10.59 -1.09 -13.97
N VAL A 95 11.45 -0.53 -14.79
CA VAL A 95 12.39 0.55 -14.41
C VAL A 95 11.64 1.80 -13.99
N ALA A 96 10.59 2.20 -14.72
CA ALA A 96 9.75 3.34 -14.36
C ALA A 96 9.10 3.16 -12.98
N ALA A 97 8.51 1.98 -12.70
CA ALA A 97 7.94 1.67 -11.40
C ALA A 97 8.98 1.67 -10.28
N ALA A 98 10.19 1.15 -10.55
CA ALA A 98 11.29 1.18 -9.60
C ALA A 98 11.79 2.61 -9.33
N THR A 99 11.81 3.47 -10.35
CA THR A 99 12.20 4.88 -10.22
C THR A 99 11.21 5.63 -9.33
N VAL A 100 9.90 5.46 -9.51
CA VAL A 100 8.86 6.06 -8.65
C VAL A 100 9.02 5.62 -7.20
N ALA A 101 9.39 4.34 -6.98
CA ALA A 101 9.65 3.80 -5.66
C ALA A 101 11.05 4.15 -5.10
N ALA A 102 11.81 5.03 -5.76
CA ALA A 102 13.20 5.36 -5.45
C ALA A 102 14.10 4.10 -5.32
N ALA A 103 13.81 3.05 -6.10
CA ALA A 103 14.49 1.77 -6.02
C ALA A 103 15.54 1.57 -7.12
N ASP A 104 15.40 2.24 -8.26
CA ASP A 104 16.26 2.03 -9.45
C ASP A 104 17.74 2.23 -9.16
N GLU A 105 18.10 3.28 -8.43
CA GLU A 105 19.50 3.60 -8.12
C GLU A 105 20.21 2.45 -7.37
N PHE A 106 19.58 1.96 -6.27
CA PHE A 106 20.21 0.88 -5.53
C PHE A 106 20.14 -0.46 -6.27
N ILE A 107 19.08 -0.71 -7.06
CA ILE A 107 18.95 -1.94 -7.85
C ILE A 107 20.07 -1.98 -8.91
N SER A 108 20.30 -0.88 -9.61
CA SER A 108 21.36 -0.75 -10.62
C SER A 108 22.76 -0.92 -10.03
N ALA A 109 22.95 -0.60 -8.75
CA ALA A 109 24.20 -0.80 -8.01
C ALA A 109 24.42 -2.25 -7.53
N LEU A 110 23.41 -3.14 -7.62
CA LEU A 110 23.57 -4.55 -7.27
C LEU A 110 24.45 -5.27 -8.31
N PRO A 111 25.12 -6.37 -7.94
CA PRO A 111 26.10 -7.06 -8.81
C PRO A 111 25.55 -7.49 -10.19
N ARG A 112 24.24 -7.77 -10.29
CA ARG A 112 23.54 -8.12 -11.53
C ARG A 112 22.34 -7.22 -11.80
N GLY A 113 22.29 -6.01 -11.18
CA GLY A 113 21.17 -5.10 -11.35
C GLY A 113 19.83 -5.76 -11.05
N TYR A 114 18.88 -5.59 -11.92
CA TYR A 114 17.53 -6.19 -11.85
C TYR A 114 17.51 -7.73 -11.88
N ASP A 115 18.54 -8.37 -12.42
CA ASP A 115 18.67 -9.83 -12.46
C ASP A 115 19.35 -10.42 -11.23
N THR A 116 19.63 -9.58 -10.23
CA THR A 116 20.12 -10.03 -8.91
C THR A 116 19.04 -10.86 -8.23
N VAL A 117 19.35 -12.13 -7.95
CA VAL A 117 18.45 -13.00 -7.16
C VAL A 117 18.53 -12.58 -5.69
N VAL A 118 17.41 -12.21 -5.14
CA VAL A 118 17.29 -11.94 -3.71
C VAL A 118 17.15 -13.25 -2.94
N GLY A 119 17.87 -13.37 -1.84
CA GLY A 119 17.83 -14.57 -1.02
C GLY A 119 16.46 -14.81 -0.39
N GLU A 120 16.34 -15.88 0.40
CA GLU A 120 15.11 -16.23 1.09
C GLU A 120 14.51 -15.03 1.81
N ARG A 121 13.24 -14.69 1.47
CA ARG A 121 12.51 -13.52 1.98
C ARG A 121 13.21 -12.17 1.78
N GLY A 122 14.16 -12.06 0.84
CA GLY A 122 14.91 -10.83 0.60
C GLY A 122 15.90 -10.47 1.71
N LEU A 123 16.34 -11.42 2.53
CA LEU A 123 17.27 -11.19 3.66
C LEU A 123 18.60 -10.55 3.27
N SER A 124 18.99 -10.61 2.00
CA SER A 124 20.18 -9.93 1.47
C SER A 124 20.01 -8.41 1.29
N LEU A 125 18.80 -7.90 1.44
CA LEU A 125 18.43 -6.49 1.28
C LEU A 125 18.06 -5.87 2.63
N SER A 126 18.29 -4.54 2.76
CA SER A 126 17.80 -3.80 3.94
C SER A 126 16.25 -3.76 3.96
N GLY A 127 15.67 -3.47 5.12
CA GLY A 127 14.22 -3.29 5.26
C GLY A 127 13.65 -2.27 4.27
N GLY A 128 14.29 -1.10 4.18
CA GLY A 128 13.87 -0.04 3.25
C GLY A 128 14.03 -0.42 1.77
N GLN A 129 15.04 -1.23 1.41
CA GLN A 129 15.18 -1.75 0.05
C GLN A 129 14.05 -2.72 -0.29
N ARG A 130 13.67 -3.62 0.64
CA ARG A 130 12.51 -4.52 0.45
C ARG A 130 11.22 -3.74 0.30
N GLN A 131 10.97 -2.74 1.14
CA GLN A 131 9.78 -1.89 1.04
C GLN A 131 9.72 -1.17 -0.31
N ARG A 132 10.81 -0.59 -0.80
CA ARG A 132 10.84 0.08 -2.10
C ARG A 132 10.55 -0.88 -3.27
N ILE A 133 11.06 -2.11 -3.25
CA ILE A 133 10.71 -3.13 -4.25
C ILE A 133 9.22 -3.49 -4.16
N ALA A 134 8.66 -3.62 -2.97
CA ALA A 134 7.23 -3.90 -2.80
C ALA A 134 6.34 -2.74 -3.28
N ILE A 135 6.76 -1.49 -3.07
CA ILE A 135 6.09 -0.31 -3.61
C ILE A 135 6.15 -0.33 -5.16
N ALA A 136 7.32 -0.60 -5.76
CA ALA A 136 7.47 -0.72 -7.21
C ALA A 136 6.55 -1.81 -7.79
N ARG A 137 6.47 -2.99 -7.15
CA ARG A 137 5.53 -4.08 -7.50
C ARG A 137 4.08 -3.59 -7.50
N ALA A 138 3.65 -2.89 -6.46
CA ALA A 138 2.29 -2.39 -6.34
C ALA A 138 1.98 -1.32 -7.39
N ILE A 139 2.92 -0.44 -7.70
CA ILE A 139 2.77 0.59 -8.76
C ILE A 139 2.66 -0.07 -10.13
N LEU A 140 3.54 -1.04 -10.43
CA LEU A 140 3.58 -1.71 -11.73
C LEU A 140 2.28 -2.45 -12.05
N SER A 141 1.60 -3.00 -11.04
CA SER A 141 0.31 -3.69 -11.23
C SER A 141 -0.82 -2.75 -11.66
N ARG A 142 -0.64 -1.42 -11.57
CA ARG A 142 -1.62 -0.39 -11.95
C ARG A 142 -3.02 -0.60 -11.35
N PRO A 143 -3.12 -0.79 -10.04
CA PRO A 143 -4.38 -1.07 -9.38
C PRO A 143 -5.31 0.15 -9.40
N GLY A 144 -6.63 -0.08 -9.33
CA GLY A 144 -7.63 0.97 -9.07
C GLY A 144 -7.60 1.44 -7.61
N ILE A 145 -7.27 0.53 -6.67
CA ILE A 145 -7.14 0.81 -5.23
C ILE A 145 -5.73 0.44 -4.77
N LEU A 146 -5.04 1.35 -4.11
CA LEU A 146 -3.73 1.12 -3.49
C LEU A 146 -3.83 1.20 -1.98
N ILE A 147 -3.37 0.17 -1.29
CA ILE A 147 -3.30 0.11 0.17
C ILE A 147 -1.82 0.15 0.59
N LEU A 148 -1.46 1.14 1.38
CA LEU A 148 -0.12 1.32 1.93
C LEU A 148 -0.20 1.20 3.46
N ASP A 149 0.12 0.01 3.99
CA ASP A 149 0.09 -0.27 5.43
C ASP A 149 1.51 -0.11 6.00
N ASP A 150 1.81 1.08 6.54
CA ASP A 150 3.13 1.48 7.05
C ASP A 150 4.28 1.19 6.07
N ALA A 151 3.99 1.35 4.78
CA ALA A 151 4.83 0.91 3.67
C ALA A 151 6.19 1.60 3.58
N THR A 152 6.43 2.68 4.34
CA THR A 152 7.67 3.46 4.38
C THR A 152 8.36 3.45 5.75
N SER A 153 7.91 2.59 6.68
CA SER A 153 8.39 2.55 8.07
C SER A 153 9.91 2.31 8.22
N ALA A 154 10.51 1.54 7.31
CA ALA A 154 11.94 1.24 7.28
C ALA A 154 12.75 2.14 6.32
N ILE A 155 12.12 3.16 5.75
CA ILE A 155 12.73 4.11 4.79
C ILE A 155 13.12 5.38 5.54
N ASP A 156 14.27 5.97 5.20
CA ASP A 156 14.70 7.25 5.74
C ASP A 156 13.83 8.41 5.22
N ALA A 157 13.73 9.49 6.00
CA ALA A 157 12.80 10.59 5.74
C ALA A 157 13.00 11.27 4.38
N ARG A 158 14.25 11.38 3.89
CA ARG A 158 14.54 12.01 2.60
C ARG A 158 14.05 11.15 1.44
N THR A 159 14.34 9.85 1.49
CA THR A 159 13.87 8.89 0.48
C THR A 159 12.35 8.76 0.52
N GLU A 160 11.74 8.74 1.72
CA GLU A 160 10.28 8.74 1.89
C GLU A 160 9.63 9.96 1.22
N GLU A 161 10.17 11.17 1.43
CA GLU A 161 9.66 12.39 0.80
C GLU A 161 9.72 12.31 -0.73
N SER A 162 10.83 11.83 -1.28
CA SER A 162 10.98 11.62 -2.73
C SER A 162 9.96 10.63 -3.29
N ILE A 163 9.71 9.52 -2.57
CA ILE A 163 8.66 8.55 -2.94
C ILE A 163 7.29 9.20 -2.90
N HIS A 164 6.98 9.98 -1.86
CA HIS A 164 5.70 10.67 -1.71
C HIS A 164 5.46 11.69 -2.83
N GLU A 165 6.47 12.45 -3.24
CA GLU A 165 6.37 13.37 -4.36
C GLU A 165 6.11 12.64 -5.68
N ALA A 166 6.86 11.56 -5.95
CA ALA A 166 6.67 10.74 -7.14
C ALA A 166 5.29 10.07 -7.15
N LEU A 167 4.84 9.53 -6.02
CA LEU A 167 3.53 8.91 -5.87
C LEU A 167 2.38 9.91 -6.14
N ARG A 168 2.49 11.19 -5.72
CA ARG A 168 1.45 12.18 -6.02
C ARG A 168 1.17 12.31 -7.51
N GLY A 169 2.21 12.19 -8.35
CA GLY A 169 2.06 12.19 -9.81
C GLY A 169 1.43 10.90 -10.34
N GLU A 170 1.86 9.75 -9.82
CA GLU A 170 1.42 8.42 -10.28
C GLU A 170 0.04 8.01 -9.74
N LEU A 171 -0.33 8.47 -8.55
CA LEU A 171 -1.60 8.11 -7.93
C LEU A 171 -2.80 8.69 -8.70
N GLY A 172 -2.66 9.87 -9.32
CA GLY A 172 -3.66 10.46 -10.20
C GLY A 172 -5.07 10.36 -9.62
N THR A 173 -5.93 9.56 -10.28
CA THR A 173 -7.33 9.31 -9.89
C THR A 173 -7.50 8.00 -9.09
N LYS A 174 -6.42 7.37 -8.62
CA LYS A 174 -6.51 6.12 -7.86
C LYS A 174 -7.01 6.35 -6.44
N THR A 175 -7.82 5.44 -5.95
CA THR A 175 -8.21 5.42 -4.54
C THR A 175 -7.06 4.89 -3.70
N VAL A 176 -6.68 5.59 -2.63
CA VAL A 176 -5.55 5.20 -1.78
C VAL A 176 -5.95 5.12 -0.33
N LEU A 177 -5.65 4.00 0.29
CA LEU A 177 -5.80 3.77 1.73
C LEU A 177 -4.42 3.75 2.36
N LEU A 178 -4.18 4.68 3.27
CA LEU A 178 -2.91 4.84 3.98
C LEU A 178 -3.11 4.42 5.44
N VAL A 179 -2.38 3.46 5.94
CA VAL A 179 -2.21 3.28 7.38
C VAL A 179 -0.91 3.98 7.74
N ALA A 180 -1.00 5.02 8.56
CA ALA A 180 0.10 5.92 8.78
C ALA A 180 0.35 6.20 10.27
N HIS A 181 1.63 6.23 10.62
CA HIS A 181 2.13 6.64 11.93
C HIS A 181 3.01 7.91 11.84
N ARG A 182 3.30 8.38 10.61
CA ARG A 182 4.17 9.54 10.35
C ARG A 182 3.37 10.68 9.72
N GLU A 183 3.66 11.90 10.15
CA GLU A 183 3.05 13.12 9.60
C GLU A 183 3.31 13.27 8.09
N SER A 184 4.51 12.88 7.62
CA SER A 184 4.86 12.89 6.19
C SER A 184 3.87 12.11 5.32
N THR A 185 3.42 10.95 5.80
CA THR A 185 2.44 10.11 5.10
C THR A 185 1.04 10.73 5.14
N LEU A 186 0.66 11.43 6.24
CA LEU A 186 -0.64 12.09 6.35
C LEU A 186 -0.82 13.20 5.31
N ARG A 187 0.26 13.86 4.91
CA ARG A 187 0.24 14.89 3.85
C ARG A 187 -0.12 14.37 2.45
N LEU A 188 -0.15 13.05 2.25
CA LEU A 188 -0.65 12.43 1.03
C LEU A 188 -2.17 12.31 1.02
N ALA A 189 -2.81 12.33 2.18
CA ALA A 189 -4.24 12.08 2.31
C ALA A 189 -5.06 13.36 2.07
N ASP A 190 -6.22 13.16 1.45
CA ASP A 190 -7.25 14.20 1.32
C ASP A 190 -8.11 14.25 2.60
N ARG A 191 -8.26 13.08 3.27
CA ARG A 191 -9.02 12.93 4.52
C ARG A 191 -8.30 11.98 5.47
N ILE A 192 -8.41 12.27 6.75
CA ILE A 192 -7.89 11.46 7.85
C ILE A 192 -9.07 10.86 8.61
N VAL A 193 -8.97 9.59 8.95
CA VAL A 193 -9.93 8.85 9.80
C VAL A 193 -9.18 8.37 11.04
N VAL A 194 -9.59 8.88 12.19
CA VAL A 194 -9.01 8.51 13.48
C VAL A 194 -9.75 7.30 14.03
N LEU A 195 -9.02 6.20 14.21
CA LEU A 195 -9.55 4.97 14.81
C LEU A 195 -9.11 4.87 16.26
N ASP A 196 -10.07 4.64 17.13
CA ASP A 196 -9.83 4.34 18.54
C ASP A 196 -10.69 3.14 18.98
N HIS A 197 -10.05 2.19 19.67
CA HIS A 197 -10.71 0.96 20.16
C HIS A 197 -11.61 0.25 19.14
N GLY A 198 -11.22 0.26 17.87
CA GLY A 198 -11.92 -0.43 16.77
C GLY A 198 -13.10 0.33 16.16
N SER A 199 -13.32 1.58 16.54
CA SER A 199 -14.37 2.45 16.01
C SER A 199 -13.78 3.76 15.46
N ILE A 200 -14.52 4.46 14.60
CA ILE A 200 -14.13 5.80 14.14
C ILE A 200 -14.43 6.79 15.26
N ALA A 201 -13.38 7.44 15.76
CA ALA A 201 -13.51 8.52 16.75
C ALA A 201 -13.78 9.87 16.09
N GLU A 202 -13.00 10.20 15.04
CA GLU A 202 -13.09 11.45 14.31
C GLU A 202 -12.71 11.23 12.85
N GLN A 203 -13.15 12.12 11.97
CA GLN A 203 -12.69 12.17 10.58
C GLN A 203 -12.77 13.59 10.04
N GLY A 204 -11.84 13.97 9.18
CA GLY A 204 -11.78 15.29 8.57
C GLY A 204 -10.50 15.49 7.77
N THR A 205 -10.30 16.66 7.21
CA THR A 205 -9.02 17.07 6.64
C THR A 205 -7.98 17.29 7.75
N HIS A 206 -6.71 17.38 7.38
CA HIS A 206 -5.65 17.68 8.33
C HIS A 206 -5.90 19.00 9.09
N GLU A 207 -6.42 20.01 8.39
CA GLU A 207 -6.71 21.33 8.98
C GLU A 207 -7.89 21.31 9.95
N GLU A 208 -8.88 20.44 9.72
CA GLU A 208 -10.06 20.30 10.59
C GLU A 208 -9.75 19.54 11.88
N LEU A 209 -8.73 18.70 11.89
CA LEU A 209 -8.38 17.84 13.02
C LEU A 209 -7.24 18.40 13.90
N MET A 210 -6.62 19.51 13.50
CA MET A 210 -5.57 20.23 14.26
C MET A 210 -6.13 21.40 15.06
#